data_0e50b5bede03c8503cebf71a7bf96071
#
_entry.id   0e50b5bede03c8503cebf71a7bf96071
#
_cell.length_a   1.000
_cell.length_b   1.000
_cell.length_c   1.000
_cell.angle_alpha   90.00
_cell.angle_beta   90.00
_cell.angle_gamma   90.00
#
_symmetry.space_group_name_H-M   'P 1'
#
loop_
_entity.id
_entity.type
_entity.pdbx_description
1 polymer ?
#
loop_
_entity_poly.entity_id
_entity_poly.type
_entity_poly.pdbx_seq_one_letter_code
_entity_poly.pdbx_strand_id
1 'polypeptide(L)'
;LYVNAPVKSIEVNKGKATGVVMDNGEIIRSRSIISNAGVFNTANRLLNHNKSNSILSNQMKSIRQTKSYVCLHLGLNKSAEDLEIKNTNLWIYSDYDHDKAVQNYIDNPKSDFPIVYVSFPSAKDNDWSEKHPNKATIEAITLSRMRWYKKWEHLDWKKRGSDYEEDKKRLSKRILDVIEKHVEGLKGNIDHQELSTPLTVRDLANYTKGEMYGIDHSPDRFRQRWLRPQSSIKNLYFVGQDITTVGVSSALFSGLLTASTVLGQNLSSLLKD
;
A
#
# COMPACT_ATOMS: atom_id res chain seq x y z
N LEU A 1 3.96 -1.58 -22.74
CA LEU A 1 4.26 -1.39 -21.32
C LEU A 1 5.60 -0.68 -21.18
N TYR A 2 5.62 0.42 -20.44
CA TYR A 2 6.85 1.11 -20.05
C TYR A 2 7.16 0.81 -18.60
N VAL A 3 8.40 0.44 -18.30
CA VAL A 3 8.94 0.28 -16.96
C VAL A 3 10.03 1.32 -16.72
N ASN A 4 10.32 1.65 -15.46
CA ASN A 4 11.23 2.75 -15.12
C ASN A 4 10.85 4.09 -15.77
N ALA A 5 9.56 4.31 -15.95
CA ALA A 5 8.98 5.43 -16.68
C ALA A 5 8.05 6.26 -15.75
N PRO A 6 8.60 6.99 -14.77
CA PRO A 6 7.81 7.75 -13.83
C PRO A 6 7.09 8.92 -14.52
N VAL A 7 5.80 9.04 -14.19
CA VAL A 7 4.97 10.17 -14.64
C VAL A 7 5.19 11.35 -13.69
N LYS A 8 5.59 12.49 -14.24
CA LYS A 8 5.80 13.75 -13.54
C LYS A 8 4.48 14.48 -13.30
N SER A 9 3.65 14.60 -14.35
CA SER A 9 2.37 15.32 -14.25
C SER A 9 1.37 14.86 -15.31
N ILE A 10 0.09 15.18 -15.07
CA ILE A 10 -1.00 15.04 -16.04
C ILE A 10 -1.26 16.39 -16.68
N GLU A 11 -1.24 16.45 -18.02
CA GLU A 11 -1.62 17.64 -18.74
C GLU A 11 -3.14 17.81 -18.77
N VAL A 12 -3.59 19.00 -18.42
CA VAL A 12 -5.01 19.38 -18.50
C VAL A 12 -5.15 20.67 -19.32
N ASN A 13 -5.88 20.58 -20.40
CA ASN A 13 -6.20 21.74 -21.26
C ASN A 13 -7.72 21.97 -21.27
N LYS A 14 -8.15 23.18 -20.92
CA LYS A 14 -9.58 23.58 -20.85
C LYS A 14 -10.45 22.57 -20.09
N GLY A 15 -9.96 22.11 -18.92
CA GLY A 15 -10.68 21.16 -18.06
C GLY A 15 -10.71 19.69 -18.54
N LYS A 16 -9.89 19.36 -19.54
CA LYS A 16 -9.80 18.02 -20.13
C LYS A 16 -8.36 17.50 -20.04
N ALA A 17 -8.19 16.30 -19.52
CA ALA A 17 -6.89 15.61 -19.54
C ALA A 17 -6.55 15.22 -20.99
N THR A 18 -5.31 15.48 -21.41
CA THR A 18 -4.86 15.36 -22.81
C THR A 18 -3.60 14.51 -22.96
N GLY A 19 -2.91 14.20 -21.89
CA GLY A 19 -1.67 13.43 -21.89
C GLY A 19 -1.01 13.40 -20.52
N VAL A 20 0.15 12.78 -20.47
CA VAL A 20 1.05 12.78 -19.31
C VAL A 20 2.42 13.30 -19.71
N VAL A 21 3.06 13.99 -18.79
CA VAL A 21 4.45 14.42 -18.91
C VAL A 21 5.30 13.45 -18.08
N MET A 22 6.28 12.85 -18.70
CA MET A 22 7.23 11.94 -18.05
C MET A 22 8.33 12.72 -17.33
N ASP A 23 9.06 12.10 -16.42
CA ASP A 23 10.17 12.76 -15.71
C ASP A 23 11.29 13.24 -16.63
N ASN A 24 11.51 12.54 -17.74
CA ASN A 24 12.47 12.92 -18.79
C ASN A 24 11.98 14.09 -19.69
N GLY A 25 10.77 14.61 -19.44
CA GLY A 25 10.15 15.71 -20.22
C GLY A 25 9.36 15.24 -21.44
N GLU A 26 9.37 13.97 -21.81
CA GLU A 26 8.56 13.45 -22.89
C GLU A 26 7.07 13.60 -22.58
N ILE A 27 6.27 13.89 -23.62
CA ILE A 27 4.82 14.03 -23.51
C ILE A 27 4.14 12.89 -24.25
N ILE A 28 3.37 12.08 -23.54
CA ILE A 28 2.56 11.03 -24.13
C ILE A 28 1.12 11.50 -24.18
N ARG A 29 0.60 11.73 -25.41
CA ARG A 29 -0.78 12.14 -25.67
C ARG A 29 -1.74 10.96 -25.57
N SER A 30 -2.93 11.20 -24.99
CA SER A 30 -3.96 10.17 -24.89
C SER A 30 -5.36 10.78 -24.89
N ARG A 31 -6.35 9.99 -25.37
CA ARG A 31 -7.79 10.34 -25.32
C ARG A 31 -8.37 10.15 -23.91
N SER A 32 -7.80 9.26 -23.12
CA SER A 32 -8.23 8.94 -21.76
C SER A 32 -7.02 8.65 -20.91
N ILE A 33 -7.03 9.10 -19.67
CA ILE A 33 -6.00 8.84 -18.68
C ILE A 33 -6.66 8.12 -17.51
N ILE A 34 -6.14 6.96 -17.16
CA ILE A 34 -6.60 6.15 -16.01
C ILE A 34 -5.49 6.18 -14.97
N SER A 35 -5.76 6.79 -13.82
CA SER A 35 -4.79 6.92 -12.73
C SER A 35 -5.03 5.87 -11.65
N ASN A 36 -4.04 5.00 -11.45
CA ASN A 36 -3.94 4.10 -10.30
C ASN A 36 -2.90 4.58 -9.28
N ALA A 37 -2.50 5.83 -9.36
CA ALA A 37 -1.52 6.42 -8.42
C ALA A 37 -2.10 6.77 -7.04
N GLY A 38 -3.39 6.49 -6.83
CA GLY A 38 -4.17 6.96 -5.70
C GLY A 38 -4.71 8.38 -5.91
N VAL A 39 -5.86 8.66 -5.31
CA VAL A 39 -6.56 9.95 -5.49
C VAL A 39 -5.73 11.11 -4.94
N PHE A 40 -5.10 10.93 -3.75
CA PHE A 40 -4.26 11.97 -3.15
C PHE A 40 -3.02 12.28 -4.00
N ASN A 41 -2.32 11.27 -4.51
CA ASN A 41 -1.17 11.47 -5.37
C ASN A 41 -1.57 12.11 -6.70
N THR A 42 -2.67 11.66 -7.29
CA THR A 42 -3.18 12.23 -8.54
C THR A 42 -3.49 13.71 -8.37
N ALA A 43 -4.18 14.09 -7.29
CA ALA A 43 -4.55 15.48 -7.07
C ALA A 43 -3.34 16.34 -6.66
N ASN A 44 -2.59 15.93 -5.64
CA ASN A 44 -1.59 16.79 -5.02
C ASN A 44 -0.25 16.82 -5.75
N ARG A 45 0.07 15.76 -6.52
CA ARG A 45 1.35 15.63 -7.22
C ARG A 45 1.18 15.74 -8.73
N LEU A 46 0.33 14.90 -9.33
CA LEU A 46 0.24 14.82 -10.78
C LEU A 46 -0.55 15.99 -11.40
N LEU A 47 -1.46 16.61 -10.64
CA LEU A 47 -2.27 17.76 -11.06
C LEU A 47 -1.85 19.08 -10.42
N ASN A 48 -0.80 19.11 -9.60
CA ASN A 48 -0.45 20.25 -8.72
C ASN A 48 -0.28 21.60 -9.45
N HIS A 49 0.10 21.58 -10.71
CA HIS A 49 0.31 22.79 -11.52
C HIS A 49 -0.95 23.27 -12.27
N ASN A 50 -2.11 22.66 -12.03
CA ASN A 50 -3.32 22.90 -12.78
C ASN A 50 -4.39 23.65 -11.98
N LYS A 51 -4.84 24.83 -12.47
CA LYS A 51 -5.96 25.57 -11.86
C LYS A 51 -7.27 24.74 -11.79
N SER A 52 -7.43 23.75 -12.68
CA SER A 52 -8.57 22.81 -12.68
C SER A 52 -8.59 21.85 -11.49
N ASN A 53 -7.53 21.79 -10.69
CA ASN A 53 -7.42 20.92 -9.52
C ASN A 53 -8.22 21.44 -8.30
N SER A 54 -8.69 22.68 -8.30
CA SER A 54 -9.37 23.30 -7.13
C SER A 54 -10.60 22.52 -6.66
N ILE A 55 -11.39 21.95 -7.58
CA ILE A 55 -12.59 21.17 -7.24
C ILE A 55 -12.17 19.88 -6.53
N LEU A 56 -11.25 19.10 -7.10
CA LEU A 56 -10.78 17.85 -6.52
C LEU A 56 -10.08 18.08 -5.18
N SER A 57 -9.24 19.10 -5.07
CA SER A 57 -8.59 19.49 -3.81
C SER A 57 -9.58 19.86 -2.70
N ASN A 58 -10.68 20.52 -3.03
CA ASN A 58 -11.75 20.83 -2.07
C ASN A 58 -12.50 19.56 -1.64
N GLN A 59 -12.81 18.67 -2.59
CA GLN A 59 -13.47 17.39 -2.31
C GLN A 59 -12.62 16.52 -1.37
N MET A 60 -11.31 16.51 -1.55
CA MET A 60 -10.37 15.73 -0.72
C MET A 60 -10.30 16.17 0.74
N LYS A 61 -10.73 17.39 1.09
CA LYS A 61 -10.78 17.85 2.49
C LYS A 61 -11.73 17.04 3.37
N SER A 62 -12.70 16.37 2.77
CA SER A 62 -13.71 15.52 3.47
C SER A 62 -13.23 14.08 3.72
N ILE A 63 -12.06 13.71 3.22
CA ILE A 63 -11.51 12.35 3.35
C ILE A 63 -10.11 12.39 3.97
N ARG A 64 -9.68 11.26 4.52
CA ARG A 64 -8.37 11.11 5.14
C ARG A 64 -7.62 9.93 4.51
N GLN A 65 -6.30 9.97 4.57
CA GLN A 65 -5.44 8.84 4.26
C GLN A 65 -5.43 7.86 5.44
N THR A 66 -5.27 6.57 5.15
CA THR A 66 -5.12 5.53 6.18
C THR A 66 -3.86 5.75 7.02
N LYS A 67 -3.75 4.94 8.06
CA LYS A 67 -2.55 4.91 8.90
C LYS A 67 -1.42 4.19 8.17
N SER A 68 -0.19 4.41 8.66
CA SER A 68 0.98 3.71 8.17
C SER A 68 1.19 2.41 8.95
N TYR A 69 1.96 1.52 8.36
CA TYR A 69 2.33 0.23 8.93
C TYR A 69 3.83 -0.02 8.71
N VAL A 70 4.37 -0.98 9.42
CA VAL A 70 5.65 -1.61 9.09
C VAL A 70 5.37 -3.04 8.63
N CYS A 71 6.20 -3.53 7.70
CA CYS A 71 6.15 -4.90 7.23
C CYS A 71 7.54 -5.53 7.35
N LEU A 72 7.64 -6.61 8.11
CA LEU A 72 8.82 -7.44 8.17
C LEU A 72 8.71 -8.53 7.11
N HIS A 73 9.66 -8.55 6.19
CA HIS A 73 9.79 -9.56 5.15
C HIS A 73 10.88 -10.54 5.55
N LEU A 74 10.57 -11.84 5.55
CA LEU A 74 11.50 -12.91 5.87
C LEU A 74 11.61 -13.87 4.69
N GLY A 75 12.84 -14.23 4.34
CA GLY A 75 13.17 -15.36 3.49
C GLY A 75 13.77 -16.48 4.34
N LEU A 76 13.27 -17.70 4.16
CA LEU A 76 13.66 -18.86 4.95
C LEU A 76 14.46 -19.84 4.10
N ASN A 77 15.35 -20.59 4.74
CA ASN A 77 16.19 -21.63 4.12
C ASN A 77 15.58 -23.05 4.24
N LYS A 78 14.30 -23.13 4.55
CA LYS A 78 13.49 -24.34 4.56
C LYS A 78 12.17 -24.14 3.85
N SER A 79 11.57 -25.22 3.38
CA SER A 79 10.25 -25.18 2.78
C SER A 79 9.16 -24.88 3.80
N ALA A 80 7.98 -24.47 3.33
CA ALA A 80 6.82 -24.31 4.21
C ALA A 80 6.39 -25.63 4.85
N GLU A 81 6.55 -26.74 4.13
CA GLU A 81 6.26 -28.10 4.65
C GLU A 81 7.20 -28.49 5.79
N ASP A 82 8.52 -28.30 5.63
CA ASP A 82 9.50 -28.62 6.68
C ASP A 82 9.30 -27.81 7.96
N LEU A 83 8.69 -26.63 7.84
CA LEU A 83 8.38 -25.75 8.97
C LEU A 83 6.91 -25.85 9.42
N GLU A 84 6.16 -26.83 8.90
CA GLU A 84 4.73 -27.04 9.17
C GLU A 84 3.86 -25.77 8.99
N ILE A 85 4.32 -24.86 8.12
CA ILE A 85 3.62 -23.61 7.80
C ILE A 85 2.41 -23.91 6.92
N LYS A 86 1.24 -23.55 7.42
CA LYS A 86 -0.03 -23.70 6.69
C LYS A 86 -0.31 -22.49 5.82
N ASN A 87 -1.23 -22.63 4.85
CA ASN A 87 -1.67 -21.56 3.97
C ASN A 87 -2.65 -20.56 4.62
N THR A 88 -2.85 -20.63 5.93
CA THR A 88 -3.71 -19.72 6.71
C THR A 88 -2.91 -18.60 7.34
N ASN A 89 -3.42 -17.37 7.26
CA ASN A 89 -2.80 -16.23 7.94
C ASN A 89 -3.03 -16.27 9.45
N LEU A 90 -2.12 -15.66 10.21
CA LEU A 90 -2.28 -15.46 11.65
C LEU A 90 -2.61 -14.00 11.95
N TRP A 91 -3.55 -13.79 12.87
CA TRP A 91 -3.91 -12.50 13.43
C TRP A 91 -3.65 -12.54 14.92
N ILE A 92 -2.49 -12.02 15.33
CA ILE A 92 -1.99 -12.12 16.69
C ILE A 92 -2.30 -10.82 17.41
N TYR A 93 -3.21 -10.85 18.36
CA TYR A 93 -3.62 -9.71 19.17
C TYR A 93 -2.97 -9.77 20.55
N SER A 94 -2.62 -8.62 21.12
CA SER A 94 -2.06 -8.53 22.48
C SER A 94 -3.13 -8.53 23.58
N ASP A 95 -4.36 -8.13 23.24
CA ASP A 95 -5.49 -8.00 24.17
C ASP A 95 -6.81 -8.21 23.44
N TYR A 96 -7.87 -8.57 24.17
CA TYR A 96 -9.25 -8.60 23.67
C TYR A 96 -9.85 -7.21 23.52
N ASP A 97 -9.38 -6.20 24.27
CA ASP A 97 -9.73 -4.80 24.10
C ASP A 97 -8.83 -4.16 23.02
N HIS A 98 -9.21 -4.38 21.78
CA HIS A 98 -8.43 -3.94 20.61
C HIS A 98 -8.26 -2.42 20.56
N ASP A 99 -9.27 -1.64 20.92
CA ASP A 99 -9.20 -0.17 20.89
C ASP A 99 -8.21 0.34 21.93
N LYS A 100 -8.25 -0.21 23.13
CA LYS A 100 -7.30 0.10 24.20
C LYS A 100 -5.89 -0.30 23.84
N ALA A 101 -5.69 -1.50 23.27
CA ALA A 101 -4.37 -1.97 22.81
C ALA A 101 -3.79 -1.02 21.74
N VAL A 102 -4.59 -0.61 20.76
CA VAL A 102 -4.20 0.36 19.73
C VAL A 102 -3.83 1.70 20.36
N GLN A 103 -4.65 2.22 21.28
CA GLN A 103 -4.37 3.51 21.93
C GLN A 103 -3.09 3.45 22.77
N ASN A 104 -2.89 2.41 23.56
CA ASN A 104 -1.69 2.20 24.36
C ASN A 104 -0.43 2.20 23.50
N TYR A 105 -0.47 1.51 22.35
CA TYR A 105 0.67 1.45 21.43
C TYR A 105 0.93 2.79 20.73
N ILE A 106 -0.13 3.56 20.45
CA ILE A 106 -0.01 4.89 19.87
C ILE A 106 0.67 5.86 20.84
N ASP A 107 0.34 5.76 22.12
CA ASP A 107 0.88 6.62 23.19
C ASP A 107 2.27 6.17 23.62
N ASN A 108 2.53 4.88 23.62
CA ASN A 108 3.81 4.28 23.91
C ASN A 108 4.23 3.23 22.87
N PRO A 109 5.02 3.59 21.83
CA PRO A 109 5.47 2.66 20.79
C PRO A 109 6.37 1.51 21.28
N LYS A 110 6.76 1.53 22.57
CA LYS A 110 7.52 0.44 23.21
C LYS A 110 6.63 -0.62 23.85
N SER A 111 5.32 -0.36 24.02
CA SER A 111 4.36 -1.35 24.50
C SER A 111 4.16 -2.48 23.49
N ASP A 112 3.41 -3.51 23.86
CA ASP A 112 3.09 -4.63 22.98
C ASP A 112 2.39 -4.15 21.71
N PHE A 113 2.64 -4.84 20.60
CA PHE A 113 1.94 -4.57 19.35
C PHE A 113 0.45 -4.89 19.52
N PRO A 114 -0.45 -3.97 19.15
CA PRO A 114 -1.88 -4.22 19.28
C PRO A 114 -2.32 -5.39 18.40
N ILE A 115 -1.64 -5.56 17.27
CA ILE A 115 -1.85 -6.63 16.32
C ILE A 115 -0.55 -6.88 15.54
N VAL A 116 -0.25 -8.17 15.29
CA VAL A 116 0.72 -8.60 14.28
C VAL A 116 -0.02 -9.53 13.32
N TYR A 117 -0.23 -9.07 12.09
CA TYR A 117 -0.75 -9.90 11.01
C TYR A 117 0.42 -10.64 10.35
N VAL A 118 0.34 -11.95 10.23
CA VAL A 118 1.37 -12.78 9.60
C VAL A 118 0.78 -13.52 8.41
N SER A 119 1.40 -13.35 7.26
CA SER A 119 1.06 -14.03 6.01
C SER A 119 2.20 -14.94 5.56
N PHE A 120 1.84 -16.00 4.88
CA PHE A 120 2.74 -17.01 4.34
C PHE A 120 2.56 -17.10 2.82
N PRO A 121 3.13 -16.15 2.04
CA PRO A 121 2.89 -16.08 0.58
C PRO A 121 3.32 -17.34 -0.14
N SER A 122 4.47 -17.89 0.18
CA SER A 122 5.01 -19.11 -0.43
C SER A 122 4.15 -20.35 -0.20
N ALA A 123 3.47 -20.45 0.95
CA ALA A 123 2.57 -21.57 1.24
C ALA A 123 1.24 -21.52 0.48
N LYS A 124 0.97 -20.41 -0.24
CA LYS A 124 -0.24 -20.18 -1.04
C LYS A 124 0.01 -20.24 -2.55
N ASP A 125 1.27 -20.25 -2.96
CA ASP A 125 1.67 -20.35 -4.37
C ASP A 125 1.93 -21.82 -4.69
N ASN A 126 1.06 -22.41 -5.51
CA ASN A 126 1.15 -23.81 -5.87
C ASN A 126 2.44 -24.18 -6.61
N ASP A 127 3.04 -23.24 -7.31
CA ASP A 127 4.27 -23.42 -8.09
C ASP A 127 5.54 -23.06 -7.29
N TRP A 128 5.38 -22.64 -6.03
CA TRP A 128 6.52 -22.13 -5.25
C TRP A 128 7.62 -23.16 -5.05
N SER A 129 7.29 -24.38 -4.63
CA SER A 129 8.24 -25.44 -4.35
C SER A 129 9.05 -25.86 -5.57
N GLU A 130 8.47 -25.80 -6.76
CA GLU A 130 9.14 -26.08 -8.03
C GLU A 130 10.14 -24.97 -8.38
N LYS A 131 9.73 -23.69 -8.24
CA LYS A 131 10.55 -22.52 -8.57
C LYS A 131 11.60 -22.18 -7.52
N HIS A 132 11.31 -22.50 -6.27
CA HIS A 132 12.12 -22.11 -5.11
C HIS A 132 12.24 -23.28 -4.11
N PRO A 133 12.91 -24.40 -4.47
CA PRO A 133 13.05 -25.55 -3.61
C PRO A 133 13.72 -25.21 -2.28
N ASN A 134 13.25 -25.78 -1.18
CA ASN A 134 13.75 -25.54 0.17
C ASN A 134 13.74 -24.07 0.62
N LYS A 135 12.78 -23.30 0.16
CA LYS A 135 12.60 -21.89 0.54
C LYS A 135 11.16 -21.62 0.91
N ALA A 136 10.98 -20.69 1.86
CA ALA A 136 9.67 -20.14 2.19
C ALA A 136 9.77 -18.64 2.48
N THR A 137 8.64 -17.97 2.51
CA THR A 137 8.55 -16.53 2.83
C THR A 137 7.50 -16.26 3.87
N ILE A 138 7.78 -15.29 4.74
CA ILE A 138 6.83 -14.76 5.72
C ILE A 138 6.78 -13.25 5.60
N GLU A 139 5.59 -12.68 5.66
CA GLU A 139 5.35 -11.25 5.81
C GLU A 139 4.59 -10.98 7.10
N ALA A 140 5.13 -10.09 7.93
CA ALA A 140 4.49 -9.71 9.19
C ALA A 140 4.27 -8.20 9.25
N ILE A 141 3.00 -7.80 9.41
CA ILE A 141 2.57 -6.41 9.36
C ILE A 141 2.05 -5.99 10.73
N THR A 142 2.47 -4.82 11.20
CA THR A 142 1.92 -4.19 12.38
C THR A 142 1.77 -2.69 12.22
N LEU A 143 0.95 -2.08 13.08
CA LEU A 143 0.66 -0.65 13.06
C LEU A 143 1.93 0.18 13.25
N SER A 144 2.04 1.26 12.48
CA SER A 144 3.08 2.27 12.63
C SER A 144 2.53 3.67 12.31
N ARG A 145 3.35 4.68 12.47
CA ARG A 145 2.98 6.06 12.15
C ARG A 145 4.13 6.82 11.54
N MET A 146 3.89 7.53 10.45
CA MET A 146 4.90 8.35 9.77
C MET A 146 5.58 9.34 10.74
N ARG A 147 4.84 9.91 11.69
CA ARG A 147 5.39 10.86 12.67
C ARG A 147 6.54 10.29 13.54
N TRP A 148 6.61 8.96 13.72
CA TRP A 148 7.69 8.32 14.47
C TRP A 148 9.03 8.33 13.73
N TYR A 149 8.97 8.53 12.39
CA TYR A 149 10.12 8.58 11.49
C TYR A 149 10.50 10.01 11.07
N LYS A 150 9.89 11.03 11.70
CA LYS A 150 10.06 12.45 11.31
C LYS A 150 11.53 12.88 11.27
N LYS A 151 12.36 12.39 12.18
CA LYS A 151 13.79 12.75 12.21
C LYS A 151 14.57 12.30 10.98
N TRP A 152 14.10 11.28 10.26
CA TRP A 152 14.71 10.75 9.04
C TRP A 152 13.95 11.13 7.75
N GLU A 153 12.86 11.88 7.87
CA GLU A 153 11.96 12.18 6.75
C GLU A 153 12.64 12.98 5.64
N HIS A 154 13.64 13.80 5.99
CA HIS A 154 14.40 14.63 5.06
C HIS A 154 15.57 13.91 4.39
N LEU A 155 15.87 12.67 4.78
CA LEU A 155 16.97 11.88 4.26
C LEU A 155 16.51 10.95 3.13
N ASP A 156 17.37 10.78 2.14
CA ASP A 156 17.14 9.92 0.99
C ASP A 156 17.03 8.43 1.37
N TRP A 157 16.35 7.68 0.53
CA TRP A 157 16.29 6.23 0.64
C TRP A 157 17.69 5.61 0.64
N LYS A 158 17.93 4.65 1.54
CA LYS A 158 19.23 4.00 1.80
C LYS A 158 20.36 4.92 2.29
N LYS A 159 20.06 6.17 2.69
CA LYS A 159 21.05 7.14 3.22
C LYS A 159 20.63 7.72 4.56
N ARG A 160 19.90 6.96 5.40
CA ARG A 160 19.32 7.45 6.67
C ARG A 160 20.20 7.27 7.88
N GLY A 161 21.38 6.66 7.72
CA GLY A 161 22.37 6.49 8.80
C GLY A 161 22.13 5.28 9.69
N SER A 162 23.10 5.02 10.57
CA SER A 162 23.13 3.82 11.43
C SER A 162 21.98 3.79 12.45
N ASP A 163 21.59 4.94 12.99
CA ASP A 163 20.53 5.05 13.98
C ASP A 163 19.15 4.65 13.40
N TYR A 164 18.91 4.87 12.12
CA TYR A 164 17.72 4.36 11.43
C TYR A 164 17.77 2.85 11.26
N GLU A 165 18.92 2.31 10.87
CA GLU A 165 19.09 0.85 10.71
C GLU A 165 19.03 0.13 12.06
N GLU A 166 19.53 0.73 13.13
CA GLU A 166 19.39 0.19 14.49
C GLU A 166 17.92 0.18 14.95
N ASP A 167 17.17 1.24 14.66
CA ASP A 167 15.72 1.29 14.94
C ASP A 167 14.96 0.20 14.19
N LYS A 168 15.28 -0.01 12.89
CA LYS A 168 14.73 -1.12 12.09
C LYS A 168 15.07 -2.48 12.71
N LYS A 169 16.32 -2.72 13.09
CA LYS A 169 16.76 -3.97 13.71
C LYS A 169 16.01 -4.24 15.02
N ARG A 170 15.90 -3.23 15.89
CA ARG A 170 15.17 -3.34 17.15
C ARG A 170 13.69 -3.68 16.92
N LEU A 171 13.04 -3.01 15.98
CA LEU A 171 11.64 -3.25 15.66
C LEU A 171 11.43 -4.62 15.02
N SER A 172 12.31 -5.02 14.11
CA SER A 172 12.32 -6.35 13.49
C SER A 172 12.42 -7.45 14.55
N LYS A 173 13.36 -7.29 15.51
CA LYS A 173 13.51 -8.27 16.61
C LYS A 173 12.21 -8.40 17.42
N ARG A 174 11.58 -7.29 17.76
CA ARG A 174 10.30 -7.33 18.51
C ARG A 174 9.18 -8.05 17.73
N ILE A 175 9.10 -7.86 16.41
CA ILE A 175 8.13 -8.56 15.57
C ILE A 175 8.48 -10.05 15.52
N LEU A 176 9.76 -10.40 15.35
CA LEU A 176 10.22 -11.79 15.37
C LEU A 176 9.89 -12.49 16.70
N ASP A 177 10.13 -11.82 17.83
CA ASP A 177 9.82 -12.36 19.16
C ASP A 177 8.31 -12.70 19.32
N VAL A 178 7.43 -12.05 18.58
CA VAL A 178 6.00 -12.38 18.51
C VAL A 178 5.76 -13.58 17.59
N ILE A 179 6.34 -13.58 16.39
CA ILE A 179 6.12 -14.64 15.40
C ILE A 179 6.65 -15.98 15.89
N GLU A 180 7.82 -16.00 16.51
CA GLU A 180 8.48 -17.21 17.01
C GLU A 180 7.66 -17.98 18.07
N LYS A 181 6.70 -17.33 18.72
CA LYS A 181 5.76 -17.97 19.64
C LYS A 181 4.65 -18.76 18.93
N HIS A 182 4.47 -18.54 17.65
CA HIS A 182 3.34 -19.07 16.86
C HIS A 182 3.79 -19.85 15.61
N VAL A 183 5.07 -19.75 15.24
CA VAL A 183 5.66 -20.45 14.08
C VAL A 183 6.87 -21.20 14.57
N GLU A 184 6.71 -22.50 14.74
CA GLU A 184 7.79 -23.39 15.18
C GLU A 184 8.90 -23.48 14.12
N GLY A 185 10.12 -23.74 14.55
CA GLY A 185 11.27 -23.91 13.67
C GLY A 185 11.76 -22.67 12.94
N LEU A 186 11.21 -21.48 13.20
CA LEU A 186 11.63 -20.23 12.54
C LEU A 186 13.06 -19.84 12.92
N LYS A 187 13.42 -20.04 14.19
CA LYS A 187 14.74 -19.69 14.72
C LYS A 187 15.86 -20.52 14.06
N GLY A 188 16.86 -19.82 13.54
CA GLY A 188 17.98 -20.44 12.83
C GLY A 188 17.72 -20.79 11.36
N ASN A 189 16.51 -20.56 10.86
CA ASN A 189 16.12 -20.82 9.47
C ASN A 189 15.81 -19.55 8.66
N ILE A 190 16.22 -18.38 9.14
CA ILE A 190 16.05 -17.09 8.45
C ILE A 190 17.31 -16.78 7.65
N ASP A 191 17.20 -16.74 6.32
CA ASP A 191 18.28 -16.37 5.39
C ASP A 191 18.26 -14.88 5.09
N HIS A 192 17.07 -14.29 5.03
CA HIS A 192 16.87 -12.90 4.65
C HIS A 192 15.86 -12.23 5.58
N GLN A 193 16.17 -10.98 5.96
CA GLN A 193 15.29 -10.17 6.79
C GLN A 193 15.37 -8.72 6.35
N GLU A 194 14.23 -8.13 6.03
CA GLU A 194 14.10 -6.70 5.68
C GLU A 194 12.84 -6.12 6.32
N LEU A 195 12.97 -4.92 6.91
CA LEU A 195 11.84 -4.18 7.46
C LEU A 195 11.49 -3.00 6.55
N SER A 196 10.32 -3.03 5.96
CA SER A 196 9.71 -1.87 5.31
C SER A 196 9.05 -0.96 6.35
N THR A 197 9.37 0.34 6.29
CA THR A 197 8.81 1.36 7.18
C THR A 197 7.89 2.30 6.39
N PRO A 198 7.15 3.22 7.05
CA PRO A 198 6.42 4.27 6.34
C PRO A 198 7.27 5.09 5.36
N LEU A 199 8.56 5.29 5.66
CA LEU A 199 9.48 5.97 4.73
C LEU A 199 9.80 5.11 3.50
N THR A 200 9.86 3.79 3.63
CA THR A 200 10.01 2.87 2.49
C THR A 200 8.80 2.97 1.55
N VAL A 201 7.59 2.96 2.13
CA VAL A 201 6.35 3.10 1.36
C VAL A 201 6.27 4.46 0.66
N ARG A 202 6.68 5.54 1.34
CA ARG A 202 6.76 6.88 0.73
C ARG A 202 7.70 6.90 -0.48
N ASP A 203 8.89 6.35 -0.32
CA ASP A 203 9.94 6.47 -1.33
C ASP A 203 9.71 5.54 -2.54
N LEU A 204 9.18 4.34 -2.31
CA LEU A 204 9.01 3.34 -3.38
C LEU A 204 7.61 3.36 -4.00
N ALA A 205 6.57 3.69 -3.21
CA ALA A 205 5.18 3.72 -3.68
C ALA A 205 4.60 5.14 -3.78
N ASN A 206 5.37 6.18 -3.45
CA ASN A 206 4.97 7.58 -3.47
C ASN A 206 3.77 7.94 -2.57
N TYR A 207 3.45 7.15 -1.57
CA TYR A 207 2.43 7.46 -0.59
C TYR A 207 2.99 8.42 0.46
N THR A 208 2.60 9.69 0.39
CA THR A 208 3.26 10.80 1.11
C THR A 208 3.27 10.67 2.63
N LYS A 209 2.29 10.00 3.21
CA LYS A 209 2.21 9.69 4.65
C LYS A 209 2.63 8.26 4.99
N GLY A 210 3.23 7.55 4.03
CA GLY A 210 3.59 6.14 4.19
C GLY A 210 2.38 5.24 4.44
N GLU A 211 1.19 5.68 4.00
CA GLU A 211 -0.05 4.92 4.12
C GLU A 211 -0.04 3.70 3.21
N MET A 212 -0.50 2.56 3.72
CA MET A 212 -0.51 1.31 2.96
C MET A 212 -1.79 1.15 2.12
N TYR A 213 -2.91 1.69 2.60
CA TYR A 213 -4.24 1.40 2.05
C TYR A 213 -4.95 2.61 1.44
N GLY A 214 -4.22 3.66 1.07
CA GLY A 214 -4.79 4.84 0.43
C GLY A 214 -5.77 5.60 1.32
N ILE A 215 -7.01 5.76 0.87
CA ILE A 215 -8.05 6.50 1.60
C ILE A 215 -8.59 5.67 2.77
N ASP A 216 -8.76 6.32 3.93
CA ASP A 216 -9.30 5.72 5.15
C ASP A 216 -10.72 5.14 4.93
N HIS A 217 -10.97 3.95 5.49
CA HIS A 217 -12.25 3.21 5.35
C HIS A 217 -13.28 3.68 6.38
N SER A 218 -13.48 4.99 6.49
CA SER A 218 -14.48 5.59 7.35
C SER A 218 -15.84 5.70 6.65
N PRO A 219 -16.96 5.81 7.40
CA PRO A 219 -18.28 6.10 6.83
C PRO A 219 -18.29 7.34 5.92
N ASP A 220 -17.50 8.35 6.26
CA ASP A 220 -17.39 9.59 5.48
C ASP A 220 -16.83 9.34 4.08
N ARG A 221 -15.88 8.42 3.92
CA ARG A 221 -15.40 8.00 2.60
C ARG A 221 -16.56 7.47 1.74
N PHE A 222 -17.35 6.56 2.27
CA PHE A 222 -18.42 5.90 1.51
C PHE A 222 -19.61 6.83 1.21
N ARG A 223 -19.73 7.96 1.92
CA ARG A 223 -20.70 9.03 1.60
C ARG A 223 -20.25 9.91 0.42
N GLN A 224 -18.97 9.82 -0.01
CA GLN A 224 -18.43 10.69 -1.06
C GLN A 224 -18.92 10.26 -2.44
N ARG A 225 -19.94 10.94 -2.96
CA ARG A 225 -20.51 10.65 -4.29
C ARG A 225 -19.57 10.97 -5.44
N TRP A 226 -18.57 11.83 -5.22
CA TRP A 226 -17.54 12.17 -6.21
C TRP A 226 -16.43 11.11 -6.33
N LEU A 227 -16.24 10.27 -5.30
CA LEU A 227 -15.21 9.24 -5.26
C LEU A 227 -15.67 8.01 -6.08
N ARG A 228 -15.50 8.11 -7.37
CA ARG A 228 -15.91 7.13 -8.38
C ARG A 228 -14.94 7.16 -9.56
N PRO A 229 -15.02 6.20 -10.52
CA PRO A 229 -14.10 6.15 -11.66
C PRO A 229 -13.98 7.47 -12.42
N GLN A 230 -15.08 8.13 -12.74
CA GLN A 230 -15.05 9.44 -13.43
C GLN A 230 -14.63 10.54 -12.48
N SER A 231 -13.51 11.22 -12.75
CA SER A 231 -13.09 12.41 -11.99
C SER A 231 -13.87 13.68 -12.44
N SER A 232 -13.67 14.77 -11.70
CA SER A 232 -14.18 16.11 -12.11
C SER A 232 -13.45 16.68 -13.33
N ILE A 233 -12.34 16.11 -13.76
CA ILE A 233 -11.59 16.49 -14.95
C ILE A 233 -11.98 15.55 -16.09
N LYS A 234 -12.49 16.10 -17.19
CA LYS A 234 -12.90 15.28 -18.34
C LYS A 234 -11.74 14.43 -18.84
N ASN A 235 -12.01 13.16 -19.18
CA ASN A 235 -11.03 12.17 -19.66
C ASN A 235 -9.97 11.74 -18.62
N LEU A 236 -10.10 12.11 -17.37
CA LEU A 236 -9.31 11.57 -16.26
C LEU A 236 -10.19 10.66 -15.42
N TYR A 237 -9.74 9.43 -15.26
CA TYR A 237 -10.43 8.40 -14.50
C TYR A 237 -9.55 7.89 -13.38
N PHE A 238 -10.17 7.48 -12.29
CA PHE A 238 -9.52 6.80 -11.17
C PHE A 238 -9.79 5.31 -11.21
N VAL A 239 -8.83 4.53 -10.73
CA VAL A 239 -8.94 3.08 -10.56
C VAL A 239 -8.18 2.67 -9.30
N GLY A 240 -8.41 1.46 -8.82
CA GLY A 240 -7.71 0.88 -7.69
C GLY A 240 -8.49 0.98 -6.38
N GLN A 241 -7.78 0.70 -5.28
CA GLN A 241 -8.37 0.60 -3.94
C GLN A 241 -9.07 1.86 -3.42
N ASP A 242 -8.71 3.03 -3.94
CA ASP A 242 -9.33 4.30 -3.54
C ASP A 242 -10.77 4.44 -4.04
N ILE A 243 -11.14 3.73 -5.10
CA ILE A 243 -12.47 3.81 -5.73
C ILE A 243 -13.46 2.82 -5.11
N THR A 244 -12.96 1.68 -4.71
CA THR A 244 -13.75 0.63 -4.04
C THR A 244 -13.29 0.47 -2.60
N THR A 245 -12.62 -0.61 -2.27
CA THR A 245 -12.02 -0.89 -0.96
C THR A 245 -10.63 -1.51 -1.14
N VAL A 246 -9.94 -1.73 -0.04
CA VAL A 246 -8.62 -2.40 -0.07
C VAL A 246 -8.74 -3.86 -0.47
N GLY A 247 -7.64 -4.40 -0.93
CA GLY A 247 -7.48 -5.81 -1.31
C GLY A 247 -7.52 -6.02 -2.81
N VAL A 248 -6.96 -7.16 -3.23
CA VAL A 248 -6.77 -7.51 -4.64
C VAL A 248 -8.12 -7.58 -5.37
N SER A 249 -9.10 -8.28 -4.80
CA SER A 249 -10.43 -8.44 -5.40
C SER A 249 -11.14 -7.09 -5.62
N SER A 250 -11.08 -6.20 -4.62
CA SER A 250 -11.71 -4.87 -4.74
C SER A 250 -10.98 -3.99 -5.75
N ALA A 251 -9.66 -4.03 -5.79
CA ALA A 251 -8.88 -3.29 -6.79
C ALA A 251 -9.19 -3.79 -8.21
N LEU A 252 -9.32 -5.12 -8.41
CA LEU A 252 -9.74 -5.70 -9.68
C LEU A 252 -11.15 -5.26 -10.07
N PHE A 253 -12.10 -5.31 -9.12
CA PHE A 253 -13.47 -4.85 -9.36
C PHE A 253 -13.53 -3.36 -9.71
N SER A 254 -12.67 -2.52 -9.11
CA SER A 254 -12.55 -1.12 -9.53
C SER A 254 -12.11 -0.98 -10.99
N GLY A 255 -11.27 -1.89 -11.47
CA GLY A 255 -10.88 -1.98 -12.90
C GLY A 255 -12.08 -2.19 -13.80
N LEU A 256 -12.95 -3.13 -13.44
CA LEU A 256 -14.21 -3.38 -14.17
C LEU A 256 -15.12 -2.14 -14.21
N LEU A 257 -15.29 -1.47 -13.05
CA LEU A 257 -16.09 -0.25 -12.96
C LEU A 257 -15.52 0.88 -13.82
N THR A 258 -14.19 1.04 -13.78
CA THR A 258 -13.50 2.09 -14.54
C THR A 258 -13.56 1.81 -16.05
N ALA A 259 -13.33 0.56 -16.48
CA ALA A 259 -13.48 0.16 -17.88
C ALA A 259 -14.90 0.38 -18.38
N SER A 260 -15.91 -0.01 -17.59
CA SER A 260 -17.33 0.25 -17.91
C SER A 260 -17.60 1.75 -18.11
N THR A 261 -17.02 2.59 -17.22
CA THR A 261 -17.18 4.04 -17.29
C THR A 261 -16.51 4.64 -18.54
N VAL A 262 -15.29 4.19 -18.85
CA VAL A 262 -14.52 4.67 -20.02
C VAL A 262 -15.21 4.30 -21.33
N LEU A 263 -15.75 3.08 -21.41
CA LEU A 263 -16.41 2.54 -22.60
C LEU A 263 -17.88 2.95 -22.73
N GLY A 264 -18.47 3.49 -21.66
CA GLY A 264 -19.91 3.79 -21.62
C GLY A 264 -20.79 2.53 -21.70
N GLN A 265 -20.29 1.39 -21.23
CA GLN A 265 -20.96 0.08 -21.32
C GLN A 265 -20.91 -0.63 -19.96
N ASN A 266 -21.94 -1.38 -19.62
CA ASN A 266 -21.93 -2.23 -18.45
C ASN A 266 -21.20 -3.54 -18.74
N LEU A 267 -20.01 -3.72 -18.17
CA LEU A 267 -19.17 -4.90 -18.33
C LEU A 267 -19.40 -5.99 -17.26
N SER A 268 -20.42 -5.84 -16.39
CA SER A 268 -20.69 -6.82 -15.33
C SER A 268 -21.05 -8.22 -15.86
N SER A 269 -21.50 -8.33 -17.11
CA SER A 269 -21.73 -9.60 -17.79
C SER A 269 -20.48 -10.46 -17.92
N LEU A 270 -19.29 -9.85 -17.95
CA LEU A 270 -18.00 -10.55 -18.01
C LEU A 270 -17.67 -11.33 -16.70
N LEU A 271 -18.43 -11.10 -15.63
CA LEU A 271 -18.26 -11.82 -14.35
C LEU A 271 -19.17 -13.06 -14.25
N LYS A 272 -19.94 -13.39 -15.28
CA LYS A 272 -20.94 -14.48 -15.24
C LYS A 272 -20.42 -15.80 -15.80
N ASP A 273 -19.25 -15.80 -16.39
CA ASP A 273 -18.53 -16.94 -16.92
C ASP A 273 -17.28 -17.22 -16.05
#